data_0a6729d7f6517af07a2532131a5c1d68
#
_entry.id   0a6729d7f6517af07a2532131a5c1d68
#
_cell.length_a   1.000
_cell.length_b   1.000
_cell.length_c   1.000
_cell.angle_alpha   90.00
_cell.angle_beta   90.00
_cell.angle_gamma   90.00
#
_symmetry.space_group_name_H-M   'P 1'
#
loop_
_entity.id
_entity.type
_entity.pdbx_description
1 polymer ?
#
loop_
_entity_poly.entity_id
_entity_poly.type
_entity_poly.pdbx_seq_one_letter_code
_entity_poly.pdbx_strand_id
1 'polypeptide(L)'
;QLPGLLDWMRQQMKACGGKTAVIGISGGKDSSVVAALAVAAYGKENVVGVLMPDGIQPDIDYSNGLVEFLGIRHYVFNIQGGTSGILDEMARLGMKPSRQTTVNLPSRMRMVTLYAIAQSENAGIVLNTSNLSEDWVGYCTVYGDATGAFSPLGMYTTEEVIALGAELGLPEKFLIKPPSDGLTGLTDEDNLGFTYHAVNEYVRKGVVDPAVKEKIDRLHRTSRFKFQLMPVYHNGLPMALTDETDYYK
;
A
#
# COMPACT_ATOMS: atom_id res chain seq x y z
N GLN A 1 -15.24 7.47 -14.42
CA GLN A 1 -14.17 6.47 -14.18
C GLN A 1 -14.54 5.49 -13.06
N LEU A 2 -15.20 5.93 -12.00
CA LEU A 2 -15.55 5.11 -10.83
C LEU A 2 -16.29 3.80 -11.15
N PRO A 3 -17.37 3.76 -11.99
CA PRO A 3 -18.03 2.50 -12.29
C PRO A 3 -17.12 1.45 -12.91
N GLY A 4 -16.26 1.85 -13.85
CA GLY A 4 -15.28 0.95 -14.49
C GLY A 4 -14.24 0.41 -13.51
N LEU A 5 -13.78 1.23 -12.54
CA LEU A 5 -12.87 0.80 -11.48
C LEU A 5 -13.53 -0.23 -10.57
N LEU A 6 -14.79 0.00 -10.16
CA LEU A 6 -15.52 -0.95 -9.31
C LEU A 6 -15.75 -2.29 -10.02
N ASP A 7 -16.09 -2.26 -11.32
CA ASP A 7 -16.25 -3.48 -12.12
C ASP A 7 -14.93 -4.23 -12.29
N TRP A 8 -13.83 -3.52 -12.53
CA TRP A 8 -12.49 -4.11 -12.56
C TRP A 8 -12.13 -4.76 -11.22
N MET A 9 -12.39 -4.10 -10.10
CA MET A 9 -12.14 -4.65 -8.77
C MET A 9 -12.92 -5.96 -8.54
N ARG A 10 -14.19 -6.01 -8.96
CA ARG A 10 -15.01 -7.26 -8.88
C ARG A 10 -14.41 -8.38 -9.72
N GLN A 11 -13.91 -8.08 -10.91
CA GLN A 11 -13.22 -9.04 -11.78
C GLN A 11 -11.94 -9.56 -11.14
N GLN A 12 -11.09 -8.67 -10.57
CA GLN A 12 -9.86 -9.07 -9.89
C GLN A 12 -10.15 -9.94 -8.65
N MET A 13 -11.11 -9.56 -7.82
CA MET A 13 -11.53 -10.35 -6.66
C MET A 13 -11.94 -11.78 -7.09
N LYS A 14 -12.74 -11.89 -8.15
CA LYS A 14 -13.15 -13.18 -8.71
C LYS A 14 -11.96 -13.97 -9.27
N ALA A 15 -11.05 -13.33 -9.99
CA ALA A 15 -9.84 -13.96 -10.56
C ALA A 15 -8.93 -14.55 -9.48
N CYS A 16 -8.84 -13.88 -8.32
CA CYS A 16 -8.09 -14.37 -7.16
C CYS A 16 -8.85 -15.45 -6.34
N GLY A 17 -10.08 -15.80 -6.72
CA GLY A 17 -10.93 -16.69 -5.92
C GLY A 17 -11.38 -16.09 -4.58
N GLY A 18 -11.30 -14.77 -4.44
CA GLY A 18 -11.58 -14.04 -3.20
C GLY A 18 -13.05 -13.78 -2.94
N LYS A 19 -13.37 -13.56 -1.67
CA LYS A 19 -14.69 -13.16 -1.19
C LYS A 19 -14.63 -11.99 -0.21
N THR A 20 -13.58 -11.89 0.60
CA THR A 20 -13.41 -10.87 1.62
C THR A 20 -12.20 -10.01 1.29
N ALA A 21 -12.39 -8.69 1.17
CA ALA A 21 -11.30 -7.74 1.03
C ALA A 21 -10.68 -7.43 2.40
N VAL A 22 -9.37 -7.62 2.55
CA VAL A 22 -8.63 -7.32 3.77
C VAL A 22 -7.70 -6.13 3.48
N ILE A 23 -7.84 -5.05 4.25
CA ILE A 23 -7.19 -3.78 3.98
C ILE A 23 -6.51 -3.25 5.24
N GLY A 24 -5.24 -2.90 5.13
CA GLY A 24 -4.52 -2.16 6.18
C GLY A 24 -5.04 -0.74 6.27
N ILE A 25 -5.52 -0.33 7.44
CA ILE A 25 -6.09 0.99 7.69
C ILE A 25 -5.08 1.84 8.45
N SER A 26 -4.39 2.72 7.76
CA SER A 26 -3.41 3.66 8.34
C SER A 26 -4.03 4.97 8.82
N GLY A 27 -5.27 5.24 8.43
CA GLY A 27 -5.93 6.54 8.63
C GLY A 27 -5.48 7.61 7.62
N GLY A 28 -4.61 7.28 6.67
CA GLY A 28 -4.25 8.13 5.53
C GLY A 28 -5.23 8.00 4.37
N LYS A 29 -5.16 8.95 3.41
CA LYS A 29 -6.06 9.08 2.25
C LYS A 29 -6.18 7.77 1.44
N ASP A 30 -5.04 7.14 1.15
CA ASP A 30 -4.98 6.00 0.25
C ASP A 30 -5.72 4.79 0.82
N SER A 31 -5.42 4.41 2.07
CA SER A 31 -6.12 3.33 2.76
C SER A 31 -7.61 3.63 2.94
N SER A 32 -7.97 4.91 3.15
CA SER A 32 -9.36 5.35 3.28
C SER A 32 -10.12 5.18 1.97
N VAL A 33 -9.52 5.58 0.86
CA VAL A 33 -10.14 5.48 -0.47
C VAL A 33 -10.25 4.02 -0.92
N VAL A 34 -9.21 3.19 -0.70
CA VAL A 34 -9.29 1.74 -1.03
C VAL A 34 -10.38 1.05 -0.19
N ALA A 35 -10.51 1.39 1.09
CA ALA A 35 -11.56 0.84 1.93
C ALA A 35 -12.97 1.24 1.45
N ALA A 36 -13.17 2.51 1.08
CA ALA A 36 -14.44 2.98 0.52
C ALA A 36 -14.75 2.34 -0.84
N LEU A 37 -13.75 2.20 -1.72
CA LEU A 37 -13.88 1.47 -2.99
C LEU A 37 -14.28 0.00 -2.75
N ALA A 38 -13.66 -0.67 -1.78
CA ALA A 38 -13.98 -2.05 -1.45
C ALA A 38 -15.43 -2.18 -0.94
N VAL A 39 -15.89 -1.24 -0.10
CA VAL A 39 -17.29 -1.20 0.35
C VAL A 39 -18.25 -1.01 -0.83
N ALA A 40 -17.93 -0.10 -1.75
CA ALA A 40 -18.74 0.15 -2.95
C ALA A 40 -18.72 -1.03 -3.94
N ALA A 41 -17.60 -1.76 -4.02
CA ALA A 41 -17.49 -2.90 -4.92
C ALA A 41 -18.10 -4.19 -4.38
N TYR A 42 -17.96 -4.47 -3.08
CA TYR A 42 -18.22 -5.80 -2.50
C TYR A 42 -19.30 -5.81 -1.41
N GLY A 43 -19.73 -4.63 -0.92
CA GLY A 43 -20.55 -4.50 0.30
C GLY A 43 -19.69 -4.54 1.57
N LYS A 44 -20.11 -3.79 2.59
CA LYS A 44 -19.37 -3.65 3.84
C LYS A 44 -19.16 -4.95 4.62
N GLU A 45 -20.05 -5.92 4.45
CA GLU A 45 -19.99 -7.25 5.06
C GLU A 45 -18.82 -8.10 4.54
N ASN A 46 -18.31 -7.77 3.35
CA ASN A 46 -17.21 -8.44 2.68
C ASN A 46 -15.90 -7.64 2.75
N VAL A 47 -15.82 -6.66 3.67
CA VAL A 47 -14.63 -5.84 3.89
C VAL A 47 -14.17 -5.93 5.35
N VAL A 48 -12.88 -6.14 5.54
CA VAL A 48 -12.22 -6.18 6.85
C VAL A 48 -11.10 -5.15 6.86
N GLY A 49 -11.20 -4.20 7.79
CA GLY A 49 -10.14 -3.24 8.10
C GLY A 49 -9.17 -3.81 9.14
N VAL A 50 -7.88 -3.60 8.94
CA VAL A 50 -6.86 -4.01 9.93
C VAL A 50 -6.04 -2.78 10.35
N LEU A 51 -6.20 -2.37 11.60
CA LEU A 51 -5.43 -1.30 12.21
C LEU A 51 -4.19 -1.91 12.87
N MET A 52 -3.01 -1.47 12.50
CA MET A 52 -1.75 -2.11 12.92
C MET A 52 -0.77 -1.11 13.54
N PRO A 53 -1.08 -0.60 14.75
CA PRO A 53 -0.13 0.25 15.47
C PRO A 53 1.15 -0.54 15.79
N ASP A 54 2.30 0.15 15.79
CA ASP A 54 3.56 -0.35 16.33
C ASP A 54 3.80 0.33 17.69
N GLY A 55 3.27 -0.26 18.74
CA GLY A 55 3.17 0.37 20.05
C GLY A 55 2.00 1.35 20.15
N ILE A 56 2.30 2.58 20.59
CA ILE A 56 1.32 3.66 20.70
C ILE A 56 1.33 4.47 19.39
N GLN A 57 0.17 4.56 18.76
CA GLN A 57 -0.04 5.39 17.56
C GLN A 57 -0.92 6.59 17.96
N PRO A 58 -0.36 7.82 18.05
CA PRO A 58 -1.10 8.99 18.53
C PRO A 58 -2.31 9.37 17.69
N ASP A 59 -2.29 9.05 16.40
CA ASP A 59 -3.30 9.41 15.41
C ASP A 59 -4.22 8.23 15.01
N ILE A 60 -4.29 7.17 15.83
CA ILE A 60 -5.12 5.98 15.56
C ILE A 60 -6.61 6.32 15.45
N ASP A 61 -7.05 7.45 15.99
CA ASP A 61 -8.45 7.91 15.91
C ASP A 61 -8.91 8.16 14.47
N TYR A 62 -8.00 8.52 13.54
CA TYR A 62 -8.34 8.60 12.11
C TYR A 62 -8.70 7.22 11.55
N SER A 63 -7.96 6.19 11.92
CA SER A 63 -8.23 4.81 11.50
C SER A 63 -9.53 4.28 12.11
N ASN A 64 -9.74 4.50 13.41
CA ASN A 64 -10.97 4.12 14.11
C ASN A 64 -12.19 4.84 13.50
N GLY A 65 -12.09 6.16 13.33
CA GLY A 65 -13.17 6.94 12.74
C GLY A 65 -13.52 6.52 11.32
N LEU A 66 -12.56 6.06 10.52
CA LEU A 66 -12.81 5.55 9.17
C LEU A 66 -13.61 4.24 9.18
N VAL A 67 -13.18 3.25 9.98
CA VAL A 67 -13.86 1.95 10.03
C VAL A 67 -15.27 2.07 10.59
N GLU A 68 -15.48 2.99 11.55
CA GLU A 68 -16.80 3.36 12.08
C GLU A 68 -17.67 4.02 11.00
N PHE A 69 -17.13 5.01 10.28
CA PHE A 69 -17.83 5.71 9.19
C PHE A 69 -18.28 4.75 8.08
N LEU A 70 -17.41 3.83 7.68
CA LEU A 70 -17.71 2.84 6.65
C LEU A 70 -18.59 1.68 7.19
N GLY A 71 -18.71 1.54 8.51
CA GLY A 71 -19.46 0.47 9.15
C GLY A 71 -18.91 -0.93 8.85
N ILE A 72 -17.59 -1.05 8.65
CA ILE A 72 -16.92 -2.30 8.33
C ILE A 72 -16.43 -3.01 9.58
N ARG A 73 -16.35 -4.34 9.53
CA ARG A 73 -15.69 -5.16 10.54
C ARG A 73 -14.20 -4.87 10.54
N HIS A 74 -13.58 -4.82 11.72
CA HIS A 74 -12.15 -4.53 11.81
C HIS A 74 -11.46 -5.24 12.97
N TYR A 75 -10.13 -5.31 12.88
CA TYR A 75 -9.24 -5.76 13.94
C TYR A 75 -8.22 -4.68 14.26
N VAL A 76 -7.89 -4.54 15.55
CA VAL A 76 -6.73 -3.76 15.99
C VAL A 76 -5.65 -4.73 16.41
N PHE A 77 -4.59 -4.81 15.62
CA PHE A 77 -3.49 -5.75 15.83
C PHE A 77 -2.18 -4.98 16.08
N ASN A 78 -1.74 -4.89 17.33
CA ASN A 78 -0.49 -4.22 17.66
C ASN A 78 0.70 -5.09 17.20
N ILE A 79 1.50 -4.56 16.26
CA ILE A 79 2.64 -5.30 15.67
C ILE A 79 3.92 -5.20 16.49
N GLN A 80 3.95 -4.39 17.57
CA GLN A 80 5.14 -4.13 18.37
C GLN A 80 5.81 -5.42 18.89
N GLY A 81 5.03 -6.42 19.29
CA GLY A 81 5.59 -7.69 19.74
C GLY A 81 6.41 -8.39 18.67
N GLY A 82 6.00 -8.29 17.41
CA GLY A 82 6.76 -8.85 16.27
C GLY A 82 7.99 -8.02 15.92
N THR A 83 7.87 -6.70 15.87
CA THR A 83 9.00 -5.80 15.58
C THR A 83 10.06 -5.89 16.68
N SER A 84 9.66 -5.81 17.95
CA SER A 84 10.58 -5.94 19.10
C SER A 84 11.25 -7.31 19.13
N GLY A 85 10.50 -8.38 18.93
CA GLY A 85 11.07 -9.74 18.98
C GLY A 85 12.18 -9.97 17.97
N ILE A 86 12.06 -9.41 16.75
CA ILE A 86 13.13 -9.48 15.74
C ILE A 86 14.34 -8.63 16.17
N LEU A 87 14.11 -7.41 16.65
CA LEU A 87 15.20 -6.51 17.07
C LEU A 87 15.94 -7.05 18.29
N ASP A 88 15.23 -7.62 19.25
CA ASP A 88 15.81 -8.25 20.45
C ASP A 88 16.69 -9.45 20.07
N GLU A 89 16.23 -10.28 19.13
CA GLU A 89 17.03 -11.42 18.66
C GLU A 89 18.27 -10.96 17.89
N MET A 90 18.17 -9.91 17.06
CA MET A 90 19.34 -9.29 16.43
C MET A 90 20.34 -8.80 17.47
N ALA A 91 19.87 -8.13 18.53
CA ALA A 91 20.71 -7.65 19.62
C ALA A 91 21.37 -8.82 20.37
N ARG A 92 20.65 -9.91 20.66
CA ARG A 92 21.18 -11.14 21.27
C ARG A 92 22.32 -11.75 20.46
N LEU A 93 22.25 -11.62 19.12
CA LEU A 93 23.28 -12.11 18.19
C LEU A 93 24.42 -11.08 17.97
N GLY A 94 24.40 -9.95 18.66
CA GLY A 94 25.40 -8.88 18.49
C GLY A 94 25.26 -8.06 17.21
N MET A 95 24.13 -8.21 16.51
CA MET A 95 23.83 -7.43 15.29
C MET A 95 23.31 -6.03 15.64
N LYS A 96 23.77 -5.02 14.91
CA LYS A 96 23.23 -3.65 15.01
C LYS A 96 22.29 -3.40 13.86
N PRO A 97 20.99 -3.15 14.10
CA PRO A 97 20.04 -2.80 13.05
C PRO A 97 20.49 -1.53 12.32
N SER A 98 20.42 -1.56 10.99
CA SER A 98 20.63 -0.33 10.19
C SER A 98 19.37 0.55 10.26
N ARG A 99 19.50 1.84 9.85
CA ARG A 99 18.32 2.71 9.70
C ARG A 99 17.26 2.08 8.79
N GLN A 100 17.67 1.45 7.70
CA GLN A 100 16.74 0.76 6.81
C GLN A 100 16.02 -0.41 7.48
N THR A 101 16.70 -1.15 8.36
CA THR A 101 16.07 -2.22 9.14
C THR A 101 14.95 -1.64 10.01
N THR A 102 15.24 -0.62 10.81
CA THR A 102 14.25 -0.04 11.73
C THR A 102 13.06 0.61 11.02
N VAL A 103 13.27 1.23 9.87
CA VAL A 103 12.20 1.87 9.08
C VAL A 103 11.34 0.84 8.34
N ASN A 104 11.95 -0.19 7.74
CA ASN A 104 11.22 -1.15 6.89
C ASN A 104 10.62 -2.32 7.69
N LEU A 105 11.12 -2.62 8.87
CA LEU A 105 10.62 -3.76 9.66
C LEU A 105 9.14 -3.62 10.04
N PRO A 106 8.65 -2.49 10.55
CA PRO A 106 7.23 -2.32 10.83
C PRO A 106 6.33 -2.51 9.61
N SER A 107 6.73 -2.00 8.43
CA SER A 107 5.98 -2.20 7.18
C SER A 107 5.87 -3.69 6.82
N ARG A 108 6.96 -4.47 6.97
CA ARG A 108 6.94 -5.91 6.73
C ARG A 108 6.13 -6.67 7.77
N MET A 109 6.15 -6.25 9.03
CA MET A 109 5.29 -6.85 10.07
C MET A 109 3.81 -6.60 9.78
N ARG A 110 3.44 -5.43 9.25
CA ARG A 110 2.08 -5.17 8.78
C ARG A 110 1.69 -6.09 7.63
N MET A 111 2.56 -6.33 6.67
CA MET A 111 2.33 -7.27 5.57
C MET A 111 2.07 -8.69 6.11
N VAL A 112 2.92 -9.21 6.98
CA VAL A 112 2.75 -10.54 7.60
C VAL A 112 1.39 -10.63 8.32
N THR A 113 1.03 -9.61 9.09
CA THR A 113 -0.24 -9.54 9.81
C THR A 113 -1.45 -9.54 8.85
N LEU A 114 -1.39 -8.76 7.77
CA LEU A 114 -2.46 -8.72 6.76
C LEU A 114 -2.69 -10.08 6.13
N TYR A 115 -1.63 -10.78 5.73
CA TYR A 115 -1.77 -12.12 5.15
C TYR A 115 -2.23 -13.16 6.16
N ALA A 116 -1.77 -13.11 7.41
CA ALA A 116 -2.25 -14.00 8.46
C ALA A 116 -3.76 -13.84 8.70
N ILE A 117 -4.26 -12.59 8.74
CA ILE A 117 -5.68 -12.31 8.87
C ILE A 117 -6.44 -12.74 7.60
N ALA A 118 -5.96 -12.38 6.42
CA ALA A 118 -6.61 -12.73 5.16
C ALA A 118 -6.79 -14.25 5.00
N GLN A 119 -5.76 -15.04 5.36
CA GLN A 119 -5.83 -16.50 5.32
C GLN A 119 -6.76 -17.10 6.39
N SER A 120 -7.08 -16.35 7.44
CA SER A 120 -8.03 -16.74 8.49
C SER A 120 -9.47 -16.31 8.18
N GLU A 121 -9.66 -15.45 7.18
CA GLU A 121 -10.95 -15.00 6.71
C GLU A 121 -11.51 -15.90 5.58
N ASN A 122 -12.82 -15.80 5.32
CA ASN A 122 -13.46 -16.55 4.25
C ASN A 122 -12.95 -16.09 2.87
N ALA A 123 -12.00 -16.81 2.30
CA ALA A 123 -11.33 -16.47 1.05
C ALA A 123 -10.85 -15.00 1.04
N GLY A 124 -10.13 -14.61 2.08
CA GLY A 124 -9.64 -13.24 2.26
C GLY A 124 -8.52 -12.89 1.28
N ILE A 125 -8.62 -11.72 0.69
CA ILE A 125 -7.66 -11.16 -0.28
C ILE A 125 -7.17 -9.81 0.23
N VAL A 126 -5.85 -9.66 0.34
CA VAL A 126 -5.23 -8.39 0.71
C VAL A 126 -5.28 -7.43 -0.49
N LEU A 127 -5.80 -6.22 -0.29
CA LEU A 127 -5.76 -5.15 -1.28
C LEU A 127 -4.58 -4.22 -1.02
N ASN A 128 -3.86 -3.87 -2.09
CA ASN A 128 -2.81 -2.87 -2.03
C ASN A 128 -3.42 -1.45 -1.91
N THR A 129 -2.74 -0.56 -1.21
CA THR A 129 -3.17 0.82 -0.98
C THR A 129 -2.20 1.86 -1.54
N SER A 130 -1.16 1.46 -2.26
CA SER A 130 -0.22 2.38 -2.90
C SER A 130 -0.87 3.13 -4.06
N ASN A 131 -0.40 4.34 -4.32
CA ASN A 131 -0.83 5.16 -5.45
C ASN A 131 0.31 5.37 -6.47
N LEU A 132 -0.04 5.87 -7.66
CA LEU A 132 0.92 6.07 -8.75
C LEU A 132 2.08 6.98 -8.38
N SER A 133 1.84 8.06 -7.62
CA SER A 133 2.88 9.04 -7.31
C SER A 133 3.96 8.47 -6.42
N GLU A 134 3.58 7.68 -5.42
CA GLU A 134 4.48 6.94 -4.53
C GLU A 134 5.23 5.85 -5.30
N ASP A 135 4.51 5.06 -6.07
CA ASP A 135 5.07 3.98 -6.89
C ASP A 135 6.02 4.50 -7.96
N TRP A 136 5.73 5.67 -8.54
CA TRP A 136 6.59 6.28 -9.57
C TRP A 136 8.00 6.54 -9.06
N VAL A 137 8.12 7.07 -7.85
CA VAL A 137 9.42 7.35 -7.21
C VAL A 137 9.93 6.19 -6.35
N GLY A 138 9.16 5.10 -6.25
CA GLY A 138 9.50 3.92 -5.47
C GLY A 138 9.51 4.14 -3.97
N TYR A 139 8.67 5.04 -3.47
CA TYR A 139 8.53 5.32 -2.04
C TYR A 139 7.67 4.25 -1.37
N CYS A 140 8.21 3.06 -1.29
CA CYS A 140 7.56 1.89 -0.67
C CYS A 140 8.59 0.87 -0.20
N THR A 141 8.18 0.01 0.72
CA THR A 141 8.96 -1.12 1.22
C THR A 141 8.60 -2.39 0.46
N VAL A 142 9.58 -2.99 -0.24
CA VAL A 142 9.42 -4.29 -0.88
C VAL A 142 9.05 -5.35 0.16
N TYR A 143 7.99 -6.12 -0.13
CA TYR A 143 7.41 -7.10 0.80
C TYR A 143 6.97 -6.47 2.14
N GLY A 144 6.54 -5.21 2.08
CA GLY A 144 5.93 -4.49 3.16
C GLY A 144 4.62 -3.85 2.67
N ASP A 145 4.58 -2.51 2.57
CA ASP A 145 3.43 -1.78 2.03
C ASP A 145 3.22 -2.03 0.53
N ALA A 146 4.29 -2.34 -0.24
CA ALA A 146 4.16 -2.81 -1.63
C ALA A 146 3.65 -4.27 -1.68
N THR A 147 2.47 -4.52 -1.14
CA THR A 147 1.87 -5.86 -1.06
C THR A 147 0.38 -5.81 -1.39
N GLY A 148 -0.17 -6.96 -1.79
CA GLY A 148 -1.57 -7.15 -2.14
C GLY A 148 -1.72 -7.97 -3.42
N ALA A 149 -2.93 -8.48 -3.65
CA ALA A 149 -3.23 -9.25 -4.85
C ALA A 149 -3.44 -8.36 -6.07
N PHE A 150 -3.95 -7.13 -5.86
CA PHE A 150 -4.11 -6.11 -6.88
C PHE A 150 -4.16 -4.72 -6.24
N SER A 151 -3.88 -3.69 -7.05
CA SER A 151 -3.74 -2.30 -6.63
C SER A 151 -4.78 -1.40 -7.30
N PRO A 152 -5.90 -1.06 -6.61
CA PRO A 152 -6.94 -0.20 -7.18
C PRO A 152 -6.45 1.21 -7.52
N LEU A 153 -5.47 1.73 -6.77
CA LEU A 153 -4.96 3.09 -6.92
C LEU A 153 -3.66 3.19 -7.71
N GLY A 154 -3.09 2.08 -8.19
CA GLY A 154 -1.78 2.05 -8.82
C GLY A 154 -1.62 2.94 -10.07
N MET A 155 -2.72 3.40 -10.66
CA MET A 155 -2.72 4.35 -11.78
C MET A 155 -3.32 5.72 -11.45
N TYR A 156 -3.59 6.01 -10.17
CA TYR A 156 -4.09 7.30 -9.70
C TYR A 156 -2.99 8.06 -8.96
N THR A 157 -2.80 9.33 -9.31
CA THR A 157 -1.91 10.24 -8.57
C THR A 157 -2.52 10.58 -7.21
N THR A 158 -1.71 11.13 -6.29
CA THR A 158 -2.18 11.55 -4.96
C THR A 158 -3.38 12.50 -5.01
N GLU A 159 -3.41 13.43 -5.96
CA GLU A 159 -4.52 14.37 -6.14
C GLU A 159 -5.77 13.70 -6.70
N GLU A 160 -5.59 12.77 -7.64
CA GLU A 160 -6.68 11.97 -8.21
C GLU A 160 -7.30 11.02 -7.16
N VAL A 161 -6.50 10.50 -6.23
CA VAL A 161 -6.99 9.71 -5.08
C VAL A 161 -7.89 10.56 -4.18
N ILE A 162 -7.49 11.80 -3.88
CA ILE A 162 -8.33 12.73 -3.09
C ILE A 162 -9.66 13.00 -3.80
N ALA A 163 -9.61 13.28 -5.11
CA ALA A 163 -10.81 13.51 -5.91
C ALA A 163 -11.73 12.28 -5.95
N LEU A 164 -11.15 11.08 -6.09
CA LEU A 164 -11.90 9.82 -6.06
C LEU A 164 -12.54 9.57 -4.69
N GLY A 165 -11.85 9.88 -3.60
CA GLY A 165 -12.39 9.79 -2.25
C GLY A 165 -13.57 10.74 -2.01
N ALA A 166 -13.50 11.95 -2.55
CA ALA A 166 -14.61 12.91 -2.51
C ALA A 166 -15.83 12.41 -3.33
N GLU A 167 -15.60 11.81 -4.51
CA GLU A 167 -16.66 11.19 -5.33
C GLU A 167 -17.34 10.01 -4.59
N LEU A 168 -16.58 9.27 -3.75
CA LEU A 168 -17.09 8.20 -2.89
C LEU A 168 -17.80 8.71 -1.62
N GLY A 169 -17.84 10.03 -1.39
CA GLY A 169 -18.50 10.64 -0.23
C GLY A 169 -17.69 10.55 1.07
N LEU A 170 -16.39 10.31 1.00
CA LEU A 170 -15.54 10.34 2.19
C LEU A 170 -15.43 11.76 2.76
N PRO A 171 -15.60 11.95 4.08
CA PRO A 171 -15.32 13.21 4.75
C PRO A 171 -13.87 13.68 4.51
N GLU A 172 -13.69 14.98 4.37
CA GLU A 172 -12.41 15.65 4.10
C GLU A 172 -11.29 15.22 5.09
N LYS A 173 -11.63 15.04 6.37
CA LYS A 173 -10.69 14.59 7.40
C LYS A 173 -9.98 13.25 7.10
N PHE A 174 -10.56 12.41 6.24
CA PHE A 174 -9.94 11.15 5.81
C PHE A 174 -9.14 11.29 4.50
N LEU A 175 -9.27 12.43 3.81
CA LEU A 175 -8.59 12.73 2.57
C LEU A 175 -7.40 13.68 2.76
N ILE A 176 -7.52 14.61 3.70
CA ILE A 176 -6.51 15.64 3.99
C ILE A 176 -6.10 15.51 5.46
N LYS A 177 -5.32 14.48 5.76
CA LYS A 177 -4.67 14.33 7.07
C LYS A 177 -3.36 15.10 7.05
N PRO A 178 -3.03 15.86 8.11
CA PRO A 178 -1.69 16.40 8.24
C PRO A 178 -0.65 15.29 8.11
N PRO A 179 0.36 15.46 7.27
CA PRO A 179 1.37 14.42 7.05
C PRO A 179 2.12 14.15 8.36
N SER A 180 2.21 12.86 8.73
CA SER A 180 3.11 12.41 9.79
C SER A 180 3.71 11.07 9.36
N ASP A 181 5.01 10.96 9.33
CA ASP A 181 5.69 9.69 9.04
C ASP A 181 5.67 8.72 10.23
N GLY A 182 5.10 9.15 11.37
CA GLY A 182 5.00 8.36 12.59
C GLY A 182 6.34 7.98 13.24
N LEU A 183 7.48 8.31 12.64
CA LEU A 183 8.83 7.88 13.07
C LEU A 183 9.81 9.04 13.25
N THR A 184 9.88 10.01 12.34
CA THR A 184 10.89 11.06 12.35
C THR A 184 10.30 12.46 12.51
N GLY A 185 8.98 12.62 12.38
CA GLY A 185 8.28 13.91 12.33
C GLY A 185 8.47 14.64 11.00
N LEU A 186 9.17 14.02 10.03
CA LEU A 186 9.32 14.50 8.66
C LEU A 186 8.22 13.94 7.77
N THR A 187 7.83 14.70 6.76
CA THR A 187 6.92 14.22 5.73
C THR A 187 7.66 13.41 4.67
N ASP A 188 6.92 12.65 3.85
CA ASP A 188 7.47 11.97 2.68
C ASP A 188 8.17 12.96 1.75
N GLU A 189 7.56 14.14 1.55
CA GLU A 189 8.09 15.21 0.69
C GLU A 189 9.40 15.78 1.25
N ASP A 190 9.53 15.89 2.58
CA ASP A 190 10.81 16.29 3.22
C ASP A 190 11.91 15.26 2.95
N ASN A 191 11.58 13.98 3.00
CA ASN A 191 12.52 12.90 2.71
C ASN A 191 12.91 12.83 1.23
N LEU A 192 11.97 13.10 0.33
CA LEU A 192 12.18 13.10 -1.13
C LEU A 192 12.89 14.37 -1.61
N GLY A 193 12.64 15.51 -0.95
CA GLY A 193 13.15 16.82 -1.33
C GLY A 193 12.45 17.42 -2.57
N PHE A 194 11.20 17.00 -2.82
CA PHE A 194 10.24 17.56 -3.79
C PHE A 194 8.82 17.13 -3.40
N THR A 195 7.81 17.80 -3.98
CA THR A 195 6.40 17.54 -3.66
C THR A 195 5.80 16.46 -4.54
N TYR A 196 4.77 15.77 -4.06
CA TYR A 196 3.96 14.87 -4.89
C TYR A 196 3.22 15.62 -6.00
N HIS A 197 2.88 16.90 -5.79
CA HIS A 197 2.36 17.73 -6.87
C HIS A 197 3.32 17.79 -8.08
N ALA A 198 4.62 17.98 -7.83
CA ALA A 198 5.62 17.97 -8.91
C ALA A 198 5.69 16.60 -9.63
N VAL A 199 5.56 15.50 -8.89
CA VAL A 199 5.46 14.15 -9.50
C VAL A 199 4.21 14.02 -10.35
N ASN A 200 3.06 14.49 -9.86
CA ASN A 200 1.77 14.43 -10.56
C ASN A 200 1.80 15.19 -11.89
N GLU A 201 2.28 16.44 -11.88
CA GLU A 201 2.42 17.26 -13.08
C GLU A 201 3.39 16.62 -14.09
N TYR A 202 4.51 16.08 -13.58
CA TYR A 202 5.48 15.39 -14.45
C TYR A 202 4.90 14.13 -15.09
N VAL A 203 4.25 13.27 -14.30
CA VAL A 203 3.68 12.01 -14.82
C VAL A 203 2.52 12.25 -15.78
N ARG A 204 1.65 13.23 -15.50
CA ARG A 204 0.45 13.49 -16.31
C ARG A 204 0.69 14.41 -17.50
N LYS A 205 1.58 15.39 -17.37
CA LYS A 205 1.75 16.46 -18.37
C LYS A 205 3.19 16.58 -18.90
N GLY A 206 4.15 15.88 -18.31
CA GLY A 206 5.57 16.00 -18.67
C GLY A 206 6.22 17.30 -18.19
N VAL A 207 5.56 18.03 -17.30
CA VAL A 207 5.99 19.36 -16.83
C VAL A 207 6.55 19.28 -15.42
N VAL A 208 7.81 19.68 -15.24
CA VAL A 208 8.47 19.76 -13.93
C VAL A 208 9.75 20.59 -14.04
N ASP A 209 10.21 21.16 -12.94
CA ASP A 209 11.52 21.80 -12.86
C ASP A 209 12.65 20.83 -13.24
N PRO A 210 13.65 21.22 -14.07
CA PRO A 210 14.71 20.33 -14.52
C PRO A 210 15.51 19.67 -13.39
N ALA A 211 15.77 20.37 -12.29
CA ALA A 211 16.51 19.81 -11.16
C ALA A 211 15.67 18.78 -10.38
N VAL A 212 14.38 19.00 -10.28
CA VAL A 212 13.42 18.05 -9.69
C VAL A 212 13.23 16.84 -10.61
N LYS A 213 13.15 17.06 -11.93
CA LYS A 213 13.08 15.98 -12.94
C LYS A 213 14.21 14.98 -12.78
N GLU A 214 15.44 15.45 -12.66
CA GLU A 214 16.61 14.56 -12.52
C GLU A 214 16.50 13.66 -11.28
N LYS A 215 16.02 14.22 -10.15
CA LYS A 215 15.79 13.44 -8.92
C LYS A 215 14.69 12.39 -9.12
N ILE A 216 13.55 12.78 -9.68
CA ILE A 216 12.42 11.88 -9.95
C ILE A 216 12.86 10.75 -10.89
N ASP A 217 13.50 11.05 -12.01
CA ASP A 217 13.97 10.07 -12.99
C ASP A 217 14.98 9.08 -12.39
N ARG A 218 15.87 9.58 -11.52
CA ARG A 218 16.82 8.72 -10.80
C ARG A 218 16.09 7.75 -9.89
N LEU A 219 15.18 8.24 -9.05
CA LEU A 219 14.40 7.41 -8.12
C LEU A 219 13.55 6.41 -8.91
N HIS A 220 12.89 6.86 -9.98
CA HIS A 220 12.13 5.99 -10.86
C HIS A 220 12.97 4.82 -11.37
N ARG A 221 14.12 5.10 -12.03
CA ARG A 221 14.99 4.06 -12.59
C ARG A 221 15.52 3.10 -11.52
N THR A 222 15.96 3.62 -10.39
CA THR A 222 16.58 2.79 -9.34
C THR A 222 15.59 1.98 -8.52
N SER A 223 14.31 2.30 -8.57
CA SER A 223 13.26 1.62 -7.82
C SER A 223 12.45 0.60 -8.63
N ARG A 224 12.62 0.54 -9.97
CA ARG A 224 11.76 -0.32 -10.82
C ARG A 224 11.77 -1.80 -10.44
N PHE A 225 12.88 -2.30 -9.90
CA PHE A 225 12.94 -3.69 -9.42
C PHE A 225 11.89 -4.01 -8.35
N LYS A 226 11.36 -2.99 -7.64
CA LYS A 226 10.34 -3.17 -6.60
C LYS A 226 8.97 -3.60 -7.18
N PHE A 227 8.72 -3.29 -8.45
CA PHE A 227 7.44 -3.46 -9.14
C PHE A 227 7.50 -4.49 -10.26
N GLN A 228 8.58 -5.25 -10.30
CA GLN A 228 8.77 -6.34 -11.26
C GLN A 228 8.55 -7.68 -10.58
N LEU A 229 8.08 -8.65 -11.37
CA LEU A 229 8.13 -10.03 -10.95
C LEU A 229 9.58 -10.42 -10.68
N MET A 230 9.77 -11.35 -9.75
CA MET A 230 11.11 -11.84 -9.42
C MET A 230 11.77 -12.41 -10.69
N PRO A 231 12.94 -11.89 -11.11
CA PRO A 231 13.63 -12.42 -12.27
C PRO A 231 13.99 -13.89 -12.09
N VAL A 232 13.80 -14.68 -13.13
CA VAL A 232 14.17 -16.11 -13.13
C VAL A 232 15.22 -16.36 -14.19
N TYR A 233 16.10 -17.32 -13.92
CA TYR A 233 17.10 -17.76 -14.90
C TYR A 233 16.48 -18.79 -15.84
N HIS A 234 16.45 -18.45 -17.14
CA HIS A 234 16.00 -19.35 -18.19
C HIS A 234 17.14 -20.29 -18.60
N ASN A 235 17.02 -21.55 -18.23
CA ASN A 235 18.05 -22.57 -18.47
C ASN A 235 18.02 -23.15 -19.89
N GLY A 236 17.10 -22.73 -20.75
CA GLY A 236 16.94 -23.19 -22.13
C GLY A 236 16.30 -24.58 -22.27
N LEU A 237 15.85 -25.20 -21.17
CA LEU A 237 15.11 -26.46 -21.25
C LEU A 237 13.69 -26.21 -21.80
N PRO A 238 13.17 -27.13 -22.63
CA PRO A 238 11.83 -26.97 -23.19
C PRO A 238 10.76 -27.05 -22.12
N MET A 239 9.77 -26.15 -22.18
CA MET A 239 8.54 -26.20 -21.42
C MET A 239 7.41 -26.64 -22.35
N ALA A 240 6.80 -27.79 -22.06
CA ALA A 240 5.74 -28.35 -22.90
C ALA A 240 4.36 -27.71 -22.65
N LEU A 241 4.13 -27.19 -21.43
CA LEU A 241 2.88 -26.61 -21.01
C LEU A 241 3.10 -25.13 -20.66
N THR A 242 2.79 -24.25 -21.59
CA THR A 242 2.80 -22.78 -21.45
C THR A 242 1.54 -22.19 -22.04
N ASP A 243 1.02 -21.13 -21.46
CA ASP A 243 -0.05 -20.34 -22.03
C ASP A 243 0.39 -18.87 -22.25
N GLU A 244 -0.51 -18.03 -22.77
CA GLU A 244 -0.19 -16.64 -23.07
C GLU A 244 0.08 -15.79 -21.83
N THR A 245 -0.43 -16.19 -20.68
CA THR A 245 -0.27 -15.52 -19.40
C THR A 245 0.90 -16.07 -18.58
N ASP A 246 1.62 -17.07 -19.12
CA ASP A 246 2.69 -17.75 -18.42
C ASP A 246 3.83 -16.78 -18.07
N TYR A 247 4.12 -16.69 -16.79
CA TYR A 247 5.20 -15.89 -16.24
C TYR A 247 6.59 -16.29 -16.78
N TYR A 248 6.73 -17.55 -17.20
CA TYR A 248 8.02 -18.11 -17.62
C TYR A 248 8.34 -17.98 -19.13
N LYS A 249 7.50 -17.24 -19.86
CA LYS A 249 7.76 -16.93 -21.29
C LYS A 249 8.78 -15.85 -21.53
#